data_fceaa6121df4830a8543b10cdfd32282
#
_entry.id   fceaa6121df4830a8543b10cdfd32282
#
_cell.length_a   1.000
_cell.length_b   1.000
_cell.length_c   1.000
_cell.angle_alpha   90.00
_cell.angle_beta   90.00
_cell.angle_gamma   90.00
#
_symmetry.space_group_name_H-M   'P 1'
#
loop_
_entity.id
_entity.type
_entity.pdbx_description
1 polymer ?
#
loop_
_entity_poly.entity_id
_entity_poly.type
_entity_poly.pdbx_seq_one_letter_code
_entity_poly.pdbx_strand_id
1 'polypeptide(L)'
;ALVFHEIPAVIVLDKIEKYETASRFTARWQVENRDQAGKAIVSDDNFTIFRPNARFYAVYAGAPGITLKTDFLPLPEEIGTYPFVDAVTETDGIEFFSIMVGTPLRNQETEPEIVINNDANVWNIDLSKNGTKFELRILDLGALPEFELINNEFIEE
;
A
#
# COMPACT_ATOMS: atom_id res chain seq x y z
N ALA A 1 0.68 9.60 -6.44
CA ALA A 1 -0.39 8.58 -6.40
C ALA A 1 -1.08 8.53 -7.76
N LEU A 2 -1.46 7.34 -8.18
CA LEU A 2 -2.25 7.08 -9.40
C LEU A 2 -3.61 6.52 -8.97
N VAL A 3 -4.67 6.94 -9.67
CA VAL A 3 -6.04 6.46 -9.41
C VAL A 3 -6.61 5.91 -10.71
N PHE A 4 -7.10 4.68 -10.69
CA PHE A 4 -7.70 4.00 -11.84
C PHE A 4 -9.21 3.94 -11.72
N HIS A 5 -9.92 4.06 -12.84
CA HIS A 5 -11.36 4.28 -12.84
C HIS A 5 -12.19 2.99 -12.67
N GLU A 6 -11.83 1.89 -13.34
CA GLU A 6 -12.63 0.66 -13.38
C GLU A 6 -12.45 -0.19 -12.11
N ILE A 7 -11.21 -0.31 -11.63
CA ILE A 7 -10.93 -0.78 -10.28
C ILE A 7 -10.37 0.41 -9.52
N PRO A 8 -11.15 1.09 -8.67
CA PRO A 8 -10.63 2.24 -7.95
C PRO A 8 -9.44 1.80 -7.10
N ALA A 9 -8.25 2.19 -7.52
CA ALA A 9 -7.01 1.86 -6.85
C ALA A 9 -6.13 3.09 -6.66
N VAL A 10 -5.42 3.12 -5.56
CA VAL A 10 -4.40 4.12 -5.26
C VAL A 10 -3.06 3.40 -5.20
N ILE A 11 -2.11 3.86 -6.01
CA ILE A 11 -0.73 3.39 -5.98
C ILE A 11 0.13 4.50 -5.39
N VAL A 12 0.83 4.20 -4.32
CA VAL A 12 1.78 5.11 -3.68
C VAL A 12 3.17 4.53 -3.79
N LEU A 13 4.08 5.34 -4.29
CA LEU A 13 5.48 5.01 -4.47
C LEU A 13 6.31 5.93 -3.59
N ASP A 14 7.21 5.34 -2.82
CA ASP A 14 8.20 6.08 -2.05
C ASP A 14 9.59 5.62 -2.46
N LYS A 15 10.37 6.56 -3.00
CA LYS A 15 11.80 6.38 -3.25
C LYS A 15 12.56 7.32 -2.33
N ILE A 16 13.42 6.75 -1.51
CA ILE A 16 14.19 7.49 -0.51
C ILE A 16 15.67 7.18 -0.72
N GLU A 17 16.47 8.24 -0.83
CA GLU A 17 17.92 8.18 -0.82
C GLU A 17 18.45 8.81 0.47
N LYS A 18 19.49 8.24 1.03
CA LYS A 18 20.12 8.75 2.25
C LYS A 18 21.65 8.81 2.11
N TYR A 19 22.25 9.66 2.90
CA TYR A 19 23.70 9.87 2.89
C TYR A 19 24.46 8.95 3.85
N GLU A 20 23.76 8.35 4.81
CA GLU A 20 24.36 7.48 5.84
C GLU A 20 23.86 6.04 5.70
N THR A 21 24.69 5.11 6.15
CA THR A 21 24.35 3.68 6.23
C THR A 21 23.46 3.42 7.47
N ALA A 22 22.78 2.29 7.50
CA ALA A 22 21.92 1.82 8.56
C ALA A 22 20.82 2.83 8.98
N SER A 23 19.65 2.72 8.40
CA SER A 23 18.50 3.56 8.73
C SER A 23 17.22 2.73 8.85
N ARG A 24 16.33 3.23 9.67
CA ARG A 24 14.95 2.73 9.74
C ARG A 24 14.05 3.71 9.00
N PHE A 25 13.32 3.20 8.03
CA PHE A 25 12.26 3.92 7.33
C PHE A 25 10.91 3.47 7.86
N THR A 26 9.98 4.40 7.98
CA THR A 26 8.61 4.11 8.39
C THR A 26 7.65 4.95 7.57
N ALA A 27 6.81 4.28 6.78
CA ALA A 27 5.64 4.91 6.17
C ALA A 27 4.42 4.65 7.04
N ARG A 28 3.72 5.70 7.47
CA ARG A 28 2.57 5.60 8.37
C ARG A 28 1.27 5.93 7.68
N TRP A 29 0.32 5.04 7.80
CA TRP A 29 -1.07 5.17 7.34
C TRP A 29 -1.99 5.34 8.53
N GLN A 30 -2.40 6.58 8.77
CA GLN A 30 -3.24 6.92 9.91
C GLN A 30 -4.71 6.86 9.55
N VAL A 31 -5.51 6.31 10.45
CA VAL A 31 -6.97 6.26 10.33
C VAL A 31 -7.58 7.49 10.99
N GLU A 32 -8.38 8.25 10.25
CA GLU A 32 -9.26 9.27 10.86
C GLU A 32 -10.31 8.55 11.73
N ASN A 33 -10.37 8.85 13.02
CA ASN A 33 -11.16 8.07 13.98
C ASN A 33 -11.89 8.91 15.05
N ARG A 34 -12.41 10.09 14.71
CA ARG A 34 -13.17 10.93 15.64
C ARG A 34 -14.41 10.23 16.19
N ASP A 35 -15.03 9.35 15.43
CA ASP A 35 -16.20 8.55 15.83
C ASP A 35 -15.84 7.27 16.59
N GLN A 36 -14.55 7.01 16.82
CA GLN A 36 -14.00 5.83 17.52
C GLN A 36 -14.40 4.48 16.89
N ALA A 37 -14.84 4.47 15.63
CA ALA A 37 -15.29 3.27 14.92
C ALA A 37 -14.25 2.70 13.95
N GLY A 38 -13.12 3.36 13.79
CA GLY A 38 -12.04 2.92 12.91
C GLY A 38 -11.20 1.81 13.53
N LYS A 39 -10.77 0.87 12.68
CA LYS A 39 -9.86 -0.22 13.04
C LYS A 39 -8.81 -0.40 11.95
N ALA A 40 -7.63 -0.88 12.32
CA ALA A 40 -6.59 -1.30 11.41
C ALA A 40 -6.19 -2.75 11.73
N ILE A 41 -6.02 -3.56 10.71
CA ILE A 41 -5.56 -4.95 10.82
C ILE A 41 -4.44 -5.13 9.81
N VAL A 42 -3.38 -5.81 10.18
CA VAL A 42 -2.26 -6.18 9.31
C VAL A 42 -2.13 -7.69 9.21
N SER A 43 -1.70 -8.18 8.06
CA SER A 43 -1.40 -9.58 7.81
C SER A 43 -0.28 -9.66 6.78
N ASP A 44 0.86 -10.23 7.15
CA ASP A 44 2.04 -10.38 6.29
C ASP A 44 2.41 -9.09 5.52
N ASP A 45 2.06 -9.02 4.24
CA ASP A 45 2.34 -7.92 3.33
C ASP A 45 1.12 -7.01 3.05
N ASN A 46 0.00 -7.25 3.73
CA ASN A 46 -1.23 -6.49 3.51
C ASN A 46 -1.82 -5.91 4.79
N PHE A 47 -2.67 -4.90 4.62
CA PHE A 47 -3.43 -4.32 5.70
C PHE A 47 -4.83 -3.91 5.27
N THR A 48 -5.74 -3.88 6.24
CA THR A 48 -7.09 -3.36 6.04
C THR A 48 -7.41 -2.30 7.09
N ILE A 49 -7.85 -1.14 6.62
CA ILE A 49 -8.43 -0.08 7.45
C ILE A 49 -9.95 -0.15 7.33
N PHE A 50 -10.63 -0.32 8.46
CA PHE A 50 -12.08 -0.41 8.53
C PHE A 50 -12.70 0.90 9.01
N ARG A 51 -13.81 1.27 8.39
CA ARG A 51 -14.74 2.32 8.80
C ARG A 51 -16.18 1.75 8.82
N PRO A 52 -17.18 2.40 9.43
CA PRO A 52 -18.52 1.84 9.56
C PRO A 52 -19.14 1.35 8.24
N ASN A 53 -18.92 2.04 7.14
CA ASN A 53 -19.54 1.73 5.84
C ASN A 53 -18.57 1.41 4.73
N ALA A 54 -17.26 1.45 5.01
CA ALA A 54 -16.21 1.27 4.02
C ALA A 54 -14.96 0.66 4.66
N ARG A 55 -14.13 0.08 3.82
CA ARG A 55 -12.78 -0.34 4.19
C ARG A 55 -11.80 0.02 3.10
N PHE A 56 -10.55 0.12 3.46
CA PHE A 56 -9.45 0.28 2.53
C PHE A 56 -8.54 -0.92 2.69
N TYR A 57 -8.44 -1.75 1.65
CA TYR A 57 -7.53 -2.88 1.59
C TYR A 57 -6.30 -2.51 0.79
N ALA A 58 -5.11 -2.85 1.26
CA ALA A 58 -3.87 -2.54 0.59
C ALA A 58 -2.80 -3.62 0.78
N VAL A 59 -2.01 -3.83 -0.27
CA VAL A 59 -0.79 -4.64 -0.25
C VAL A 59 0.42 -3.71 -0.32
N TYR A 60 1.45 -4.06 0.42
CA TYR A 60 2.67 -3.26 0.55
C TYR A 60 3.90 -4.10 0.21
N ALA A 61 4.74 -3.62 -0.69
CA ALA A 61 6.01 -4.24 -1.04
C ALA A 61 7.15 -3.23 -0.99
N GLY A 62 8.35 -3.70 -0.76
CA GLY A 62 9.55 -2.85 -0.74
C GLY A 62 10.84 -3.63 -0.90
N ALA A 63 11.86 -2.91 -1.31
CA ALA A 63 13.23 -3.42 -1.43
C ALA A 63 14.17 -2.53 -0.58
N PRO A 64 14.86 -3.08 0.45
CA PRO A 64 14.66 -4.42 1.02
C PRO A 64 13.27 -4.60 1.66
N GLY A 65 12.94 -5.81 2.09
CA GLY A 65 11.63 -6.19 2.60
C GLY A 65 11.04 -5.27 3.68
N ILE A 66 9.72 -5.28 3.80
CA ILE A 66 8.94 -4.45 4.71
C ILE A 66 8.24 -5.31 5.74
N THR A 67 8.11 -4.80 6.96
CA THR A 67 7.27 -5.38 8.01
C THR A 67 6.13 -4.43 8.33
N LEU A 68 4.90 -4.92 8.25
CA LEU A 68 3.72 -4.17 8.65
C LEU A 68 3.44 -4.33 10.15
N LYS A 69 3.05 -3.25 10.79
CA LYS A 69 2.64 -3.22 12.21
C LYS A 69 1.45 -2.29 12.39
N THR A 70 0.58 -2.61 13.35
CA THR A 70 -0.50 -1.71 13.75
C THR A 70 -0.39 -1.36 15.22
N ASP A 71 -0.73 -0.13 15.56
CA ASP A 71 -0.75 0.39 16.92
C ASP A 71 -1.67 1.61 16.97
N PHE A 72 -1.70 2.31 18.10
CA PHE A 72 -2.48 3.52 18.32
C PHE A 72 -1.58 4.72 18.56
N LEU A 73 -2.04 5.90 18.12
CA LEU A 73 -1.36 7.15 18.48
C LEU A 73 -1.38 7.34 20.01
N PRO A 74 -0.27 7.77 20.60
CA PRO A 74 -0.18 8.03 22.04
C PRO A 74 -0.86 9.35 22.40
N LEU A 75 -2.19 9.38 22.32
CA LEU A 75 -3.01 10.54 22.61
C LEU A 75 -3.63 10.44 24.01
N PRO A 76 -3.98 11.58 24.63
CA PRO A 76 -4.78 11.58 25.86
C PRO A 76 -6.09 10.80 25.70
N GLU A 77 -6.54 10.15 26.77
CA GLU A 77 -7.73 9.28 26.75
C GLU A 77 -8.99 10.03 26.28
N GLU A 78 -9.11 11.31 26.60
CA GLU A 78 -10.24 12.17 26.22
C GLU A 78 -10.37 12.38 24.70
N ILE A 79 -9.26 12.21 23.96
CA ILE A 79 -9.24 12.32 22.49
C ILE A 79 -9.64 10.99 21.84
N GLY A 80 -9.52 9.89 22.58
CA GLY A 80 -9.82 8.55 22.13
C GLY A 80 -8.65 7.89 21.36
N THR A 81 -8.93 6.78 20.71
CA THR A 81 -7.92 5.95 20.04
C THR A 81 -7.86 6.24 18.55
N TYR A 82 -6.67 6.39 18.00
CA TYR A 82 -6.43 6.59 16.56
C TYR A 82 -5.48 5.51 16.07
N PRO A 83 -6.00 4.44 15.47
CA PRO A 83 -5.18 3.37 14.94
C PRO A 83 -4.37 3.83 13.73
N PHE A 84 -3.20 3.23 13.56
CA PHE A 84 -2.37 3.42 12.38
C PHE A 84 -1.74 2.10 11.92
N VAL A 85 -1.27 2.10 10.68
CA VAL A 85 -0.41 1.05 10.14
C VAL A 85 0.93 1.66 9.81
N ASP A 86 2.00 1.06 10.31
CA ASP A 86 3.38 1.37 9.97
C ASP A 86 3.93 0.27 9.04
N ALA A 87 4.42 0.69 7.89
CA ALA A 87 5.28 -0.12 7.04
C ALA A 87 6.74 0.23 7.37
N VAL A 88 7.44 -0.72 7.95
CA VAL A 88 8.78 -0.51 8.52
C VAL A 88 9.80 -1.34 7.77
N THR A 89 10.91 -0.72 7.39
CA THR A 89 12.12 -1.42 6.96
C THR A 89 13.34 -0.88 7.68
N GLU A 90 14.31 -1.77 7.91
CA GLU A 90 15.63 -1.43 8.39
C GLU A 90 16.64 -1.87 7.32
N THR A 91 17.49 -0.98 6.88
CA THR A 91 18.44 -1.25 5.79
C THR A 91 19.79 -0.55 6.00
N ASP A 92 20.84 -1.26 5.62
CA ASP A 92 22.19 -0.70 5.50
C ASP A 92 22.41 -0.04 4.14
N GLY A 93 21.50 -0.25 3.19
CA GLY A 93 21.53 0.38 1.87
C GLY A 93 21.31 1.89 1.94
N ILE A 94 21.74 2.61 0.91
CA ILE A 94 21.53 4.05 0.76
C ILE A 94 20.21 4.39 0.08
N GLU A 95 19.59 3.42 -0.56
CA GLU A 95 18.32 3.57 -1.27
C GLU A 95 17.25 2.66 -0.67
N PHE A 96 16.04 3.15 -0.67
CA PHE A 96 14.86 2.40 -0.31
C PHE A 96 13.74 2.73 -1.30
N PHE A 97 13.10 1.70 -1.81
CA PHE A 97 11.95 1.82 -2.69
C PHE A 97 10.78 1.01 -2.14
N SER A 98 9.61 1.62 -2.09
CA SER A 98 8.41 0.92 -1.67
C SER A 98 7.20 1.28 -2.52
N ILE A 99 6.30 0.30 -2.63
CA ILE A 99 5.03 0.42 -3.33
C ILE A 99 3.91 -0.02 -2.39
N MET A 100 2.88 0.79 -2.28
CA MET A 100 1.60 0.43 -1.71
C MET A 100 0.54 0.49 -2.81
N VAL A 101 -0.20 -0.59 -2.98
CA VAL A 101 -1.37 -0.65 -3.85
C VAL A 101 -2.58 -0.89 -2.99
N GLY A 102 -3.53 0.04 -2.99
CA GLY A 102 -4.72 -0.05 -2.16
C GLY A 102 -6.00 0.30 -2.89
N THR A 103 -7.10 -0.28 -2.45
CA THR A 103 -8.43 -0.06 -3.03
C THR A 103 -9.45 0.25 -1.94
N PRO A 104 -10.29 1.27 -2.15
CA PRO A 104 -11.45 1.50 -1.32
C PRO A 104 -12.54 0.47 -1.65
N LEU A 105 -13.15 -0.10 -0.62
CA LEU A 105 -14.19 -1.12 -0.72
C LEU A 105 -15.38 -0.73 0.16
N ARG A 106 -16.58 -1.14 -0.22
CA ARG A 106 -17.69 -1.24 0.73
C ARG A 106 -17.44 -2.47 1.62
N ASN A 107 -17.97 -2.46 2.84
CA ASN A 107 -17.71 -3.55 3.80
C ASN A 107 -18.09 -4.96 3.30
N GLN A 108 -19.03 -5.05 2.36
CA GLN A 108 -19.53 -6.33 1.82
C GLN A 108 -18.86 -6.74 0.49
N GLU A 109 -18.03 -5.87 -0.08
CA GLU A 109 -17.35 -6.20 -1.33
C GLU A 109 -16.20 -7.18 -1.10
N THR A 110 -15.95 -8.04 -2.08
CA THR A 110 -14.78 -8.92 -2.08
C THR A 110 -13.50 -8.10 -2.25
N GLU A 111 -12.45 -8.49 -1.56
CA GLU A 111 -11.12 -7.93 -1.77
C GLU A 111 -10.61 -8.30 -3.16
N PRO A 112 -9.95 -7.38 -3.85
CA PRO A 112 -9.25 -7.71 -5.08
C PRO A 112 -8.04 -8.61 -4.77
N GLU A 113 -7.62 -9.36 -5.75
CA GLU A 113 -6.30 -9.93 -5.76
C GLU A 113 -5.31 -8.85 -6.19
N ILE A 114 -4.29 -8.60 -5.37
CA ILE A 114 -3.22 -7.65 -5.66
C ILE A 114 -1.90 -8.39 -5.51
N VAL A 115 -1.13 -8.47 -6.58
CA VAL A 115 0.19 -9.08 -6.60
C VAL A 115 1.21 -8.03 -7.00
N ILE A 116 2.27 -7.88 -6.21
CA ILE A 116 3.37 -6.97 -6.47
C ILE A 116 4.65 -7.78 -6.54
N ASN A 117 5.28 -7.80 -7.71
CA ASN A 117 6.54 -8.51 -7.94
C ASN A 117 7.63 -7.53 -8.33
N ASN A 118 8.84 -7.75 -7.81
CA ASN A 118 10.03 -7.02 -8.21
C ASN A 118 11.00 -7.95 -8.94
N ASP A 119 11.39 -7.56 -10.15
CA ASP A 119 12.43 -8.21 -10.93
C ASP A 119 13.45 -7.16 -11.38
N ALA A 120 14.60 -7.07 -10.71
CA ALA A 120 15.75 -6.22 -11.03
C ALA A 120 15.36 -4.77 -11.34
N ASN A 121 14.80 -3.95 -10.65
CA ASN A 121 14.35 -2.56 -10.92
C ASN A 121 13.04 -2.44 -11.72
N VAL A 122 12.36 -3.55 -11.97
CA VAL A 122 11.04 -3.55 -12.60
C VAL A 122 10.03 -4.07 -11.59
N TRP A 123 9.05 -3.24 -11.25
CA TRP A 123 7.94 -3.63 -10.40
C TRP A 123 6.73 -3.91 -11.26
N ASN A 124 6.23 -5.14 -11.17
CA ASN A 124 5.00 -5.56 -11.85
C ASN A 124 3.88 -5.60 -10.82
N ILE A 125 2.77 -4.93 -11.12
CA ILE A 125 1.57 -4.87 -10.29
C ILE A 125 0.44 -5.48 -11.08
N ASP A 126 -0.09 -6.59 -10.56
CA ASP A 126 -1.31 -7.22 -11.05
C ASP A 126 -2.43 -6.94 -10.06
N LEU A 127 -3.53 -6.40 -10.56
CA LEU A 127 -4.73 -6.12 -9.79
C LEU A 127 -5.93 -6.73 -10.49
N SER A 128 -6.63 -7.66 -9.85
CA SER A 128 -7.83 -8.28 -10.41
C SER A 128 -9.02 -8.23 -9.46
N LYS A 129 -10.20 -7.95 -9.99
CA LYS A 129 -11.46 -7.91 -9.25
C LYS A 129 -12.64 -8.12 -10.19
N ASN A 130 -13.53 -9.06 -9.87
CA ASN A 130 -14.80 -9.30 -10.59
C ASN A 130 -14.63 -9.44 -12.11
N GLY A 131 -13.64 -10.22 -12.57
CA GLY A 131 -13.39 -10.43 -13.99
C GLY A 131 -12.67 -9.26 -14.70
N THR A 132 -12.35 -8.17 -14.00
CA THR A 132 -11.51 -7.10 -14.54
C THR A 132 -10.08 -7.30 -14.09
N LYS A 133 -9.13 -7.23 -15.01
CA LYS A 133 -7.70 -7.30 -14.73
C LYS A 133 -7.00 -6.02 -15.16
N PHE A 134 -6.08 -5.58 -14.34
CA PHE A 134 -5.23 -4.43 -14.55
C PHE A 134 -3.78 -4.82 -14.29
N GLU A 135 -2.90 -4.53 -15.24
CA GLU A 135 -1.46 -4.79 -15.15
C GLU A 135 -0.69 -3.50 -15.37
N LEU A 136 0.12 -3.14 -14.39
CA LEU A 136 1.00 -1.98 -14.44
C LEU A 136 2.45 -2.41 -14.21
N ARG A 137 3.33 -1.89 -15.06
CA ARG A 137 4.77 -1.99 -14.86
C ARG A 137 5.34 -0.65 -14.44
N ILE A 138 6.23 -0.67 -13.46
CA ILE A 138 6.95 0.51 -12.99
C ILE A 138 8.45 0.23 -13.13
N LEU A 139 9.10 1.10 -13.88
CA LEU A 139 10.54 1.02 -14.13
C LEU A 139 11.25 2.00 -13.18
N ASP A 140 12.09 1.48 -12.30
CA ASP A 140 12.95 2.31 -11.44
C ASP A 140 14.30 2.56 -12.14
N LEU A 141 14.26 3.43 -13.15
CA LEU A 141 15.41 3.73 -14.01
C LEU A 141 16.17 5.00 -13.59
N GLY A 142 15.97 5.53 -12.40
CA GLY A 142 16.69 6.71 -11.93
C GLY A 142 15.87 7.65 -11.06
N ALA A 143 15.99 8.96 -11.29
CA ALA A 143 15.41 9.97 -10.41
C ALA A 143 13.86 9.95 -10.35
N LEU A 144 13.20 9.51 -11.42
CA LEU A 144 11.74 9.38 -11.48
C LEU A 144 11.37 8.01 -12.07
N PRO A 145 10.44 7.28 -11.46
CA PRO A 145 9.94 6.02 -12.00
C PRO A 145 9.12 6.26 -13.27
N GLU A 146 9.28 5.38 -14.24
CA GLU A 146 8.45 5.36 -15.44
C GLU A 146 7.32 4.34 -15.28
N PHE A 147 6.13 4.66 -15.83
CA PHE A 147 4.92 3.85 -15.72
C PHE A 147 4.51 3.34 -17.08
N GLU A 148 4.31 2.04 -17.20
CA GLU A 148 3.81 1.38 -18.39
C GLU A 148 2.54 0.59 -18.05
N LEU A 149 1.39 1.02 -18.59
CA LEU A 149 0.16 0.26 -18.52
C LEU A 149 0.21 -0.86 -19.55
N ILE A 150 0.25 -2.12 -19.09
CA ILE A 150 0.40 -3.30 -19.96
C ILE A 150 -0.96 -3.79 -20.43
N ASN A 151 -1.90 -3.90 -19.52
CA ASN A 151 -3.20 -4.46 -19.81
C ASN A 151 -4.32 -3.83 -18.97
N ASN A 152 -5.48 -3.64 -19.60
CA ASN A 152 -6.72 -3.21 -18.96
C ASN A 152 -7.86 -3.96 -19.66
N GLU A 153 -8.02 -5.26 -19.41
CA GLU A 153 -8.98 -6.12 -20.07
C GLU A 153 -10.10 -6.56 -19.13
N PHE A 154 -11.31 -6.59 -19.68
CA PHE A 154 -12.40 -7.39 -19.13
C PHE A 154 -12.13 -8.86 -19.46
N ILE A 155 -11.99 -9.69 -18.44
CA ILE A 155 -11.99 -11.14 -18.59
C ILE A 155 -13.47 -11.55 -18.58
N GLU A 156 -14.03 -11.85 -19.75
CA GLU A 156 -15.33 -12.52 -19.83
C GLU A 156 -15.17 -13.94 -19.26
N GLU A 157 -15.95 -14.26 -18.21
CA GLU A 157 -16.09 -15.61 -17.67
C GLU A 157 -16.96 -16.49 -18.57
#